data_88145fd82d90ba9054015837d32226e1
#
_entry.id   88145fd82d90ba9054015837d32226e1
#
_cell.length_a   1.000
_cell.length_b   1.000
_cell.length_c   1.000
_cell.angle_alpha   90.00
_cell.angle_beta   90.00
_cell.angle_gamma   90.00
#
_symmetry.space_group_name_H-M   'P 1'
#
loop_
_entity.id
_entity.type
_entity.pdbx_description
1 polymer ?
#
loop_
_entity_poly.entity_id
_entity_poly.type
_entity_poly.pdbx_seq_one_letter_code
_entity_poly.pdbx_strand_id
1 'polypeptide(L)' 'MTAEPNDGERASALAQVDRDYPGWHAWPAALAGLVYARRPLTSPPLVVRATSVNQLRTEIENAETERGLR' A
#
# COMPACT_ATOMS: atom_id res chain seq x y z
N MET A 1 13.80 21.28 10.76
CA MET A 1 12.93 21.06 9.62
C MET A 1 12.47 19.63 9.55
N THR A 2 11.21 19.42 9.47
CA THR A 2 10.69 18.07 9.42
C THR A 2 10.96 17.44 8.07
N ALA A 3 11.21 16.14 8.08
CA ALA A 3 11.41 15.35 6.87
C ALA A 3 10.14 14.65 6.42
N GLU A 4 9.02 14.90 7.06
CA GLU A 4 7.78 14.24 6.69
C GLU A 4 7.32 14.66 5.30
N PRO A 5 6.98 13.69 4.43
CA PRO A 5 6.41 14.04 3.14
C PRO A 5 5.05 14.71 3.33
N ASN A 6 4.74 15.66 2.46
CA ASN A 6 3.44 16.29 2.52
C ASN A 6 2.38 15.34 1.94
N ASP A 7 1.10 15.73 2.10
CA ASP A 7 0.00 14.89 1.65
C ASP A 7 0.02 14.65 0.15
N GLY A 8 0.47 15.65 -0.62
CA GLY A 8 0.57 15.50 -2.07
C GLY A 8 1.61 14.46 -2.48
N GLU A 9 2.75 14.46 -1.81
CA GLU A 9 3.79 13.47 -2.09
C GLU A 9 3.33 12.07 -1.73
N ARG A 10 2.64 11.93 -0.60
CA ARG A 10 2.12 10.63 -0.19
C ARG A 10 1.07 10.14 -1.19
N ALA A 11 0.15 11.02 -1.60
CA ALA A 11 -0.87 10.66 -2.57
C ALA A 11 -0.26 10.21 -3.89
N SER A 12 0.78 10.90 -4.35
CA SER A 12 1.48 10.52 -5.58
C SER A 12 2.15 9.16 -5.45
N ALA A 13 2.78 8.90 -4.30
CA ALA A 13 3.44 7.63 -4.04
C ALA A 13 2.44 6.49 -3.98
N LEU A 14 1.27 6.71 -3.37
CA LEU A 14 0.23 5.69 -3.29
C LEU A 14 -0.39 5.42 -4.66
N ALA A 15 -0.57 6.45 -5.48
CA ALA A 15 -1.02 6.26 -6.86
C ALA A 15 -0.03 5.43 -7.67
N GLN A 16 1.25 5.60 -7.40
CA GLN A 16 2.28 4.78 -8.03
C GLN A 16 2.17 3.32 -7.62
N VAL A 17 1.87 3.05 -6.35
CA VAL A 17 1.65 1.69 -5.87
C VAL A 17 0.48 1.05 -6.63
N ASP A 18 -0.61 1.79 -6.83
CA ASP A 18 -1.74 1.29 -7.61
C ASP A 18 -1.33 0.88 -9.02
N ARG A 19 -0.44 1.65 -9.64
CA ARG A 19 0.02 1.34 -11.00
C ARG A 19 1.00 0.16 -11.02
N ASP A 20 1.86 0.08 -9.99
CA ASP A 20 2.91 -0.94 -9.95
C ASP A 20 2.39 -2.31 -9.53
N TYR A 21 1.27 -2.34 -8.81
CA TYR A 21 0.69 -3.58 -8.29
C TYR A 21 -0.77 -3.70 -8.74
N PRO A 22 -1.01 -4.16 -9.97
CA PRO A 22 -2.37 -4.28 -10.50
C PRO A 22 -3.26 -5.13 -9.59
N GLY A 23 -4.47 -4.68 -9.40
CA GLY A 23 -5.43 -5.36 -8.52
C GLY A 23 -5.42 -4.84 -7.10
N TRP A 24 -4.41 -4.08 -6.72
CA TRP A 24 -4.32 -3.46 -5.40
C TRP A 24 -4.76 -2.00 -5.45
N HIS A 25 -5.38 -1.56 -4.37
CA HIS A 25 -5.74 -0.15 -4.16
C HIS A 25 -5.10 0.31 -2.87
N ALA A 26 -4.34 1.39 -2.93
CA ALA A 26 -3.64 1.95 -1.78
C ALA A 26 -4.25 3.28 -1.39
N TRP A 27 -4.33 3.54 -0.09
CA TRP A 27 -4.83 4.80 0.42
C TRP A 27 -4.23 5.11 1.80
N PRO A 28 -4.18 6.40 2.17
CA PRO A 28 -3.74 6.77 3.51
C PRO A 28 -4.82 6.43 4.53
N ALA A 29 -4.40 6.01 5.72
CA ALA A 29 -5.34 5.79 6.81
C ALA A 29 -5.78 7.11 7.42
N ALA A 30 -6.92 7.09 8.10
CA ALA A 30 -7.37 8.23 8.87
C ALA A 30 -6.40 8.55 10.01
N LEU A 31 -5.75 7.53 10.57
CA LEU A 31 -4.75 7.72 11.61
C LEU A 31 -3.42 8.09 10.99
N ALA A 32 -2.74 9.06 11.60
CA ALA A 32 -1.49 9.56 11.08
C ALA A 32 -0.44 8.46 10.98
N GLY A 33 0.32 8.48 9.91
CA GLY A 33 1.47 7.60 9.73
C GLY A 33 1.17 6.24 9.16
N LEU A 34 -0.10 5.90 8.93
CA LEU A 34 -0.43 4.60 8.38
C LEU A 34 -0.89 4.72 6.93
N VAL A 35 -0.55 3.72 6.14
CA VAL A 35 -1.04 3.55 4.77
C VAL A 35 -1.55 2.12 4.63
N TYR A 36 -2.56 1.94 3.80
CA TYR A 36 -3.19 0.65 3.57
C TYR A 36 -3.20 0.31 2.10
N ALA A 37 -3.23 -0.99 1.80
CA ALA A 37 -3.53 -1.45 0.45
C ALA A 37 -4.47 -2.65 0.54
N ARG A 38 -5.36 -2.77 -0.44
CA ARG A 38 -6.35 -3.82 -0.48
C ARG A 38 -6.41 -4.42 -1.88
N ARG A 39 -6.51 -5.74 -1.92
CA ARG A 39 -6.76 -6.48 -3.16
C ARG A 39 -8.13 -7.15 -3.02
N PRO A 40 -9.20 -6.52 -3.55
CA PRO A 40 -10.56 -7.00 -3.29
C PRO A 40 -10.97 -8.23 -4.09
N LEU A 41 -10.25 -8.55 -5.16
CA LEU A 41 -10.64 -9.64 -6.07
C LEU A 41 -10.05 -10.99 -5.68
N THR A 42 -9.43 -11.10 -4.53
CA THR A 42 -9.00 -12.38 -3.97
C THR A 42 -10.06 -12.90 -3.00
N SER A 43 -10.02 -14.19 -2.70
CA SER A 43 -10.99 -14.80 -1.79
C SER A 43 -10.26 -15.56 -0.70
N PRO A 44 -10.20 -15.05 0.55
CA PRO A 44 -10.74 -13.75 0.98
C PRO A 44 -9.91 -12.58 0.45
N PRO A 45 -10.46 -11.36 0.45
CA PRO A 45 -9.69 -10.19 0.05
C PRO A 45 -8.46 -9.99 0.93
N LEU A 46 -7.39 -9.50 0.31
CA LEU A 46 -6.15 -9.23 1.02
C LEU A 46 -6.11 -7.76 1.45
N VAL A 47 -5.69 -7.52 2.68
CA VAL A 47 -5.48 -6.17 3.19
C VAL A 47 -4.13 -6.15 3.91
N VAL A 48 -3.31 -5.17 3.58
CA VAL A 48 -2.03 -4.95 4.26
C VAL A 48 -1.95 -3.52 4.72
N ARG A 49 -1.10 -3.27 5.71
CA ARG A 49 -0.90 -1.93 6.23
C ARG A 49 0.57 -1.75 6.57
N ALA A 50 1.00 -0.49 6.59
CA ALA A 50 2.39 -0.17 6.85
C ALA A 50 2.51 1.26 7.37
N THR A 51 3.68 1.61 7.86
CA THR A 51 3.95 2.96 8.34
C THR A 51 4.65 3.82 7.29
N SER A 52 4.97 3.25 6.12
CA SER A 52 5.54 4.00 5.02
C SER A 52 5.13 3.34 3.71
N VAL A 53 5.23 4.09 2.62
CA VAL A 53 4.91 3.56 1.30
C VAL A 53 5.90 2.46 0.90
N ASN A 54 7.18 2.62 1.24
CA ASN A 54 8.17 1.58 0.93
C ASN A 54 7.86 0.28 1.66
N GLN A 55 7.48 0.38 2.93
CA GLN A 55 7.08 -0.80 3.69
C GLN A 55 5.81 -1.40 3.11
N LEU A 56 4.88 -0.56 2.65
CA LEU A 56 3.65 -1.05 2.05
C LEU A 56 3.93 -1.90 0.81
N ARG A 57 4.87 -1.49 -0.03
CA ARG A 57 5.29 -2.28 -1.19
C ARG A 57 5.80 -3.65 -0.76
N THR A 58 6.62 -3.69 0.28
CA THR A 58 7.14 -4.96 0.81
C THR A 58 6.00 -5.85 1.30
N GLU A 59 5.05 -5.28 2.02
CA GLU A 59 3.92 -6.04 2.54
C GLU A 59 3.05 -6.59 1.40
N ILE A 60 2.83 -5.80 0.35
CA ILE A 60 2.09 -6.29 -0.82
C ILE A 60 2.82 -7.46 -1.46
N GLU A 61 4.12 -7.35 -1.67
CA GLU A 61 4.90 -8.41 -2.30
C GLU A 61 4.91 -9.67 -1.45
N ASN A 62 5.03 -9.52 -0.14
CA ASN A 62 4.96 -10.66 0.77
C ASN A 62 3.60 -11.34 0.69
N ALA A 63 2.52 -10.58 0.67
CA ALA A 63 1.18 -11.12 0.59
C ALA A 63 0.96 -11.86 -0.73
N GLU A 64 1.44 -11.30 -1.83
CA GLU A 64 1.35 -11.94 -3.13
C GLU A 64 2.14 -13.25 -3.17
N THR A 65 3.31 -13.26 -2.57
CA THR A 65 4.14 -14.46 -2.51
C THR A 65 3.45 -15.55 -1.68
N GLU A 66 2.92 -15.18 -0.51
CA GLU A 66 2.26 -16.14 0.36
C GLU A 66 1.02 -16.75 -0.27
N ARG A 67 0.32 -15.99 -1.12
CA ARG A 67 -0.89 -16.46 -1.78
C ARG A 67 -0.61 -17.08 -3.14
N GLY A 68 0.64 -17.13 -3.56
CA GLY A 68 1.00 -17.71 -4.84
C GLY A 68 0.58 -16.87 -6.04
N LEU A 69 0.50 -15.56 -5.86
CA LEU A 69 0.08 -14.64 -6.92
C LEU A 69 1.26 -14.13 -7.75
N ARG A 70 2.49 -14.41 -7.32
CA ARG A 70 3.70 -14.04 -8.03
C ARG A 70 4.47 -15.27 -8.46
#